data_d3fbd3ca4258eb23720f2bfb32b73b45
#
_entry.id   d3fbd3ca4258eb23720f2bfb32b73b45
#
_cell.length_a   1.000
_cell.length_b   1.000
_cell.length_c   1.000
_cell.angle_alpha   90.00
_cell.angle_beta   90.00
_cell.angle_gamma   90.00
#
_symmetry.space_group_name_H-M   'P 1'
#
loop_
_entity.id
_entity.type
_entity.pdbx_description
1 polymer ?
#
loop_
_entity_poly.entity_id
_entity_poly.type
_entity_poly.pdbx_seq_one_letter_code
_entity_poly.pdbx_strand_id
1 'polypeptide(L)'
;MLKIFKRFRDIINQDHYEQVESTDISDLDVNGKYIMALDQGTTSSRCIIFNRAGEMVSVAQREFAQIYPKPGWVEHDPMEIWGTQLGVAQEALNRAGLEADDICSIGITNQRETTVV
;
A
#
# COMPACT_ATOMS: atom_id res chain seq x y z
N MET A 1 -9.51 11.63 1.53
CA MET A 1 -8.37 11.71 0.60
C MET A 1 -7.13 12.36 1.21
N LEU A 2 -7.24 13.55 1.80
CA LEU A 2 -6.09 14.29 2.36
C LEU A 2 -5.37 13.59 3.53
N LYS A 3 -6.08 12.84 4.38
CA LYS A 3 -5.52 12.18 5.59
C LYS A 3 -4.64 10.96 5.28
N ILE A 4 -5.02 10.15 4.27
CA ILE A 4 -4.18 9.01 3.81
C ILE A 4 -2.87 9.55 3.24
N PHE A 5 -2.92 10.59 2.41
CA PHE A 5 -1.74 11.23 1.83
C PHE A 5 -0.84 11.86 2.88
N LYS A 6 -1.41 12.48 3.92
CA LYS A 6 -0.62 13.09 4.98
C LYS A 6 0.15 12.03 5.77
N ARG A 7 -0.50 10.94 6.18
CA ARG A 7 0.17 9.83 6.89
C ARG A 7 1.20 9.12 6.01
N PHE A 8 0.90 8.87 4.73
CA PHE A 8 1.85 8.27 3.79
C PHE A 8 3.04 9.20 3.53
N ARG A 9 2.80 10.50 3.37
CA ARG A 9 3.84 11.52 3.21
C ARG A 9 4.69 11.67 4.45
N ASP A 10 4.09 11.61 5.64
CA ASP A 10 4.81 11.72 6.91
C ASP A 10 5.71 10.50 7.15
N ILE A 11 5.34 9.31 6.64
CA ILE A 11 6.16 8.09 6.65
C ILE A 11 7.33 8.19 5.66
N ILE A 12 7.11 8.74 4.46
CA ILE A 12 8.14 8.86 3.41
C ILE A 12 9.13 10.00 3.70
N ASN A 13 8.68 11.09 4.34
CA ASN A 13 9.52 12.27 4.63
C ASN A 13 10.27 12.20 5.97
N GLN A 14 10.18 11.11 6.71
CA GLN A 14 11.05 10.90 7.88
C GLN A 14 12.43 10.43 7.42
N ASP A 15 13.30 11.38 7.07
CA ASP A 15 14.74 11.17 6.83
C ASP A 15 15.53 10.82 8.12
N HIS A 16 14.87 10.32 9.14
CA HIS A 16 15.49 9.78 10.34
C HIS A 16 15.05 8.33 10.55
N TYR A 17 15.91 7.40 10.16
CA TYR A 17 15.94 6.08 10.74
C TYR A 17 16.35 6.21 12.22
N GLU A 18 15.46 6.65 13.07
CA GLU A 18 15.58 6.32 14.48
C GLU A 18 15.42 4.80 14.58
N GLN A 19 16.41 4.16 15.18
CA GLN A 19 16.31 2.75 15.53
C GLN A 19 15.02 2.60 16.35
N VAL A 20 14.03 1.94 15.75
CA VAL A 20 12.84 1.53 16.48
C VAL A 20 13.33 0.49 17.48
N GLU A 21 13.63 0.93 18.72
CA GLU A 21 13.65 0.01 19.84
C GLU A 21 12.36 -0.80 19.76
N SER A 22 12.46 -2.11 19.97
CA SER A 22 11.33 -3.05 19.92
C SER A 22 10.25 -2.55 20.85
N THR A 23 9.36 -1.73 20.33
CA THR A 23 8.17 -1.28 21.05
C THR A 23 7.31 -2.52 21.21
N ASP A 24 7.06 -2.89 22.45
CA ASP A 24 6.13 -3.97 22.78
C ASP A 24 4.80 -3.68 22.07
N ILE A 25 4.37 -4.58 21.19
CA ILE A 25 3.17 -4.41 20.35
C ILE A 25 1.91 -4.15 21.21
N SER A 26 1.97 -4.47 22.51
CA SER A 26 0.92 -4.21 23.48
C SER A 26 0.69 -2.73 23.80
N ASP A 27 1.69 -1.85 23.59
CA ASP A 27 1.63 -0.42 23.91
C ASP A 27 1.24 0.47 22.70
N LEU A 28 1.05 -0.12 21.51
CA LEU A 28 0.44 0.58 20.41
C LEU A 28 -1.04 0.79 20.74
N ASP A 29 -1.39 2.00 21.16
CA ASP A 29 -2.78 2.47 21.20
C ASP A 29 -3.30 2.54 19.76
N VAL A 30 -3.66 1.38 19.25
CA VAL A 30 -4.05 1.18 17.86
C VAL A 30 -5.52 1.56 17.77
N ASN A 31 -5.79 2.84 17.55
CA ASN A 31 -7.15 3.33 17.29
C ASN A 31 -7.78 2.67 16.05
N GLY A 32 -6.94 2.08 15.16
CA GLY A 32 -7.37 1.33 14.00
C GLY A 32 -7.63 -0.16 14.32
N LYS A 33 -8.64 -0.73 13.67
CA LYS A 33 -9.06 -2.14 13.83
C LYS A 33 -8.56 -3.04 12.72
N TYR A 34 -7.98 -2.46 11.65
CA TYR A 34 -7.67 -3.15 10.39
C TYR A 34 -6.23 -2.92 9.97
N ILE A 35 -5.71 -3.87 9.22
CA ILE A 35 -4.38 -3.81 8.58
C ILE A 35 -4.61 -3.75 7.08
N MET A 36 -3.90 -2.85 6.41
CA MET A 36 -3.88 -2.74 4.95
C MET A 36 -2.60 -3.37 4.40
N ALA A 37 -2.72 -4.27 3.44
CA ALA A 37 -1.61 -4.82 2.68
C ALA A 37 -1.63 -4.27 1.25
N LEU A 38 -0.54 -3.63 0.84
CA LEU A 38 -0.32 -3.14 -0.51
C LEU A 38 0.63 -4.08 -1.23
N ASP A 39 0.15 -4.72 -2.29
CA ASP A 39 0.90 -5.68 -3.09
C ASP A 39 1.10 -5.10 -4.50
N GLN A 40 2.34 -4.66 -4.76
CA GLN A 40 2.74 -4.15 -6.06
C GLN A 40 3.36 -5.26 -6.89
N GLY A 41 2.54 -5.93 -7.69
CA GLY A 41 2.99 -6.96 -8.61
C GLY A 41 3.63 -6.40 -9.87
N THR A 42 4.08 -7.29 -10.74
CA THR A 42 4.72 -6.95 -12.04
C THR A 42 3.71 -6.40 -13.04
N THR A 43 2.45 -6.85 -12.97
CA THR A 43 1.40 -6.52 -13.94
C THR A 43 0.19 -5.85 -13.33
N SER A 44 0.08 -5.84 -12.01
CA SER A 44 -1.07 -5.30 -11.29
C SER A 44 -0.72 -4.79 -9.91
N SER A 45 -1.49 -3.83 -9.45
CA SER A 45 -1.49 -3.34 -8.08
C SER A 45 -2.67 -3.95 -7.34
N ARG A 46 -2.46 -4.36 -6.07
CA ARG A 46 -3.49 -4.96 -5.22
C ARG A 46 -3.48 -4.32 -3.84
N CYS A 47 -4.65 -4.19 -3.26
CA CYS A 47 -4.83 -3.84 -1.85
C CYS A 47 -5.74 -4.86 -1.18
N ILE A 48 -5.34 -5.34 0.00
CA ILE A 48 -6.13 -6.25 0.82
C ILE A 48 -6.26 -5.63 2.21
N ILE A 49 -7.44 -5.68 2.79
CA ILE A 49 -7.70 -5.23 4.15
C ILE A 49 -8.05 -6.43 5.02
N PHE A 50 -7.37 -6.56 6.15
CA PHE A 50 -7.56 -7.61 7.12
C PHE A 50 -8.10 -7.04 8.44
N ASN A 51 -8.98 -7.80 9.11
CA ASN A 51 -9.39 -7.51 10.48
C ASN A 51 -8.38 -8.08 11.50
N ARG A 52 -8.63 -7.87 12.79
CA ARG A 52 -7.77 -8.38 13.87
C ARG A 52 -7.69 -9.91 13.95
N ALA A 53 -8.69 -10.63 13.44
CA ALA A 53 -8.68 -12.07 13.36
C ALA A 53 -7.84 -12.62 12.20
N GLY A 54 -7.29 -11.73 11.35
CA GLY A 54 -6.54 -12.09 10.13
C GLY A 54 -7.44 -12.47 8.97
N GLU A 55 -8.74 -12.19 9.05
CA GLU A 55 -9.67 -12.44 7.97
C GLU A 55 -9.64 -11.30 6.97
N MET A 56 -9.67 -11.63 5.68
CA MET A 56 -9.75 -10.68 4.60
C MET A 56 -11.16 -10.10 4.53
N VAL A 57 -11.28 -8.78 4.76
CA VAL A 57 -12.58 -8.07 4.75
C VAL A 57 -12.81 -7.32 3.44
N SER A 58 -11.76 -6.98 2.72
CA SER A 58 -11.86 -6.32 1.42
C SER A 58 -10.63 -6.58 0.57
N VAL A 59 -10.83 -6.60 -0.74
CA VAL A 59 -9.77 -6.67 -1.74
C VAL A 59 -10.14 -5.83 -2.96
N ALA A 60 -9.15 -5.12 -3.50
CA ALA A 60 -9.23 -4.47 -4.79
C ALA A 60 -7.93 -4.71 -5.57
N GLN A 61 -8.05 -4.90 -6.88
CA GLN A 61 -6.91 -5.13 -7.77
C GLN A 61 -7.17 -4.42 -9.10
N ARG A 62 -6.08 -3.90 -9.69
CA ARG A 62 -6.12 -3.26 -11.01
C ARG A 62 -4.83 -3.56 -11.75
N GLU A 63 -4.96 -3.94 -13.00
CA GLU A 63 -3.83 -4.04 -13.92
C GLU A 63 -3.38 -2.67 -14.39
N PHE A 64 -2.11 -2.54 -14.77
CA PHE A 64 -1.54 -1.38 -15.41
C PHE A 64 -0.82 -1.76 -16.71
N ALA A 65 -0.61 -0.77 -17.60
CA ALA A 65 -0.06 -1.01 -18.92
C ALA A 65 1.38 -1.52 -18.88
N GLN A 66 1.67 -2.51 -19.73
CA GLN A 66 3.02 -2.97 -20.01
C GLN A 66 3.46 -2.30 -21.30
N ILE A 67 4.62 -1.64 -21.30
CA ILE A 67 5.17 -0.92 -22.45
C ILE A 67 6.27 -1.79 -23.08
N TYR A 68 6.16 -2.07 -24.34
CA TYR A 68 7.10 -2.92 -25.10
C TYR A 68 7.81 -2.09 -26.17
N PRO A 69 8.85 -1.29 -25.82
CA PRO A 69 9.51 -0.37 -26.77
C PRO A 69 10.32 -1.09 -27.85
N LYS A 70 10.82 -2.30 -27.53
CA LYS A 70 11.58 -3.16 -28.43
C LYS A 70 11.34 -4.63 -28.09
N PRO A 71 11.60 -5.57 -29.02
CA PRO A 71 11.52 -6.99 -28.72
C PRO A 71 12.38 -7.38 -27.50
N GLY A 72 11.76 -8.02 -26.49
CA GLY A 72 12.40 -8.43 -25.25
C GLY A 72 12.55 -7.33 -24.18
N TRP A 73 12.08 -6.11 -24.44
CA TRP A 73 12.08 -5.01 -23.47
C TRP A 73 10.69 -4.84 -22.89
N VAL A 74 10.63 -4.61 -21.58
CA VAL A 74 9.39 -4.28 -20.86
C VAL A 74 9.67 -3.06 -19.99
N GLU A 75 8.84 -2.04 -20.12
CA GLU A 75 8.89 -0.82 -19.32
C GLU A 75 7.55 -0.56 -18.65
N HIS A 76 7.59 0.18 -17.56
CA HIS A 76 6.42 0.63 -16.82
C HIS A 76 6.46 2.13 -16.61
N ASP A 77 5.30 2.77 -16.60
CA ASP A 77 5.17 4.15 -16.15
C ASP A 77 5.04 4.15 -14.60
N PRO A 78 6.00 4.73 -13.86
CA PRO A 78 5.95 4.76 -12.41
C PRO A 78 4.76 5.58 -11.89
N MET A 79 4.27 6.57 -12.64
CA MET A 79 3.11 7.35 -12.25
C MET A 79 1.80 6.56 -12.40
N GLU A 80 1.73 5.69 -13.39
CA GLU A 80 0.61 4.76 -13.54
C GLU A 80 0.60 3.72 -12.41
N ILE A 81 1.77 3.15 -12.07
CA ILE A 81 1.92 2.25 -10.92
C ILE A 81 1.45 2.93 -9.64
N TRP A 82 1.90 4.15 -9.37
CA TRP A 82 1.49 4.92 -8.21
C TRP A 82 -0.02 5.18 -8.19
N GLY A 83 -0.57 5.65 -9.31
CA GLY A 83 -2.00 5.94 -9.45
C GLY A 83 -2.88 4.70 -9.27
N THR A 84 -2.47 3.54 -9.82
CA THR A 84 -3.20 2.29 -9.66
C THR A 84 -3.13 1.77 -8.23
N GLN A 85 -1.96 1.83 -7.59
CA GLN A 85 -1.81 1.39 -6.19
C GLN A 85 -2.66 2.23 -5.24
N LEU A 86 -2.65 3.54 -5.42
CA LEU A 86 -3.49 4.45 -4.63
C LEU A 86 -4.98 4.20 -4.90
N GLY A 87 -5.34 4.02 -6.17
CA GLY A 87 -6.72 3.73 -6.58
C GLY A 87 -7.27 2.46 -5.94
N VAL A 88 -6.50 1.36 -5.91
CA VAL A 88 -6.96 0.11 -5.29
C VAL A 88 -7.01 0.20 -3.76
N ALA A 89 -6.13 0.98 -3.13
CA ALA A 89 -6.21 1.23 -1.70
C ALA A 89 -7.50 1.95 -1.32
N GLN A 90 -7.85 2.99 -2.05
CA GLN A 90 -9.10 3.74 -1.84
C GLN A 90 -10.34 2.89 -2.15
N GLU A 91 -10.29 2.11 -3.23
CA GLU A 91 -11.39 1.20 -3.60
C GLU A 91 -11.62 0.13 -2.52
N ALA A 92 -10.56 -0.45 -1.96
CA ALA A 92 -10.67 -1.45 -0.90
C ALA A 92 -11.29 -0.87 0.38
N LEU A 93 -10.92 0.36 0.77
CA LEU A 93 -11.53 1.08 1.89
C LEU A 93 -13.02 1.32 1.64
N ASN A 94 -13.37 1.86 0.47
CA ASN A 94 -14.76 2.15 0.11
C ASN A 94 -15.63 0.90 0.12
N ARG A 95 -15.13 -0.21 -0.42
CA ARG A 95 -15.85 -1.50 -0.42
C ARG A 95 -16.12 -2.04 0.97
N ALA A 96 -15.20 -1.81 1.90
CA ALA A 96 -15.33 -2.22 3.29
C ALA A 96 -16.12 -1.21 4.15
N GLY A 97 -16.48 -0.05 3.62
CA GLY A 97 -17.10 1.04 4.38
C GLY A 97 -16.18 1.62 5.47
N LEU A 98 -14.86 1.60 5.23
CA LEU A 98 -13.84 2.01 6.16
C LEU A 98 -13.23 3.36 5.77
N GLU A 99 -12.78 4.09 6.79
CA GLU A 99 -12.00 5.30 6.66
C GLU A 99 -10.49 5.00 6.89
N ALA A 100 -9.63 5.94 6.51
CA ALA A 100 -8.19 5.79 6.71
C ALA A 100 -7.80 5.64 8.19
N ASP A 101 -8.57 6.25 9.10
CA ASP A 101 -8.34 6.20 10.54
C ASP A 101 -8.68 4.82 11.15
N ASP A 102 -9.38 3.96 10.40
CA ASP A 102 -9.63 2.57 10.80
C ASP A 102 -8.41 1.66 10.55
N ILE A 103 -7.43 2.13 9.77
CA ILE A 103 -6.22 1.37 9.44
C ILE A 103 -5.13 1.67 10.46
N CYS A 104 -4.73 0.66 11.22
CA CYS A 104 -3.69 0.78 12.24
C CYS A 104 -2.27 0.57 11.68
N SER A 105 -2.13 -0.21 10.61
CA SER A 105 -0.83 -0.53 10.02
C SER A 105 -0.95 -0.80 8.52
N ILE A 106 0.13 -0.53 7.78
CA ILE A 106 0.24 -0.81 6.36
C ILE A 106 1.47 -1.69 6.13
N GLY A 107 1.27 -2.86 5.53
CA GLY A 107 2.32 -3.71 5.00
C GLY A 107 2.47 -3.48 3.50
N ILE A 108 3.70 -3.45 3.00
CA ILE A 108 3.99 -3.24 1.58
C ILE A 108 4.88 -4.38 1.08
N THR A 109 4.49 -4.96 -0.06
CA THR A 109 5.33 -5.85 -0.85
C THR A 109 5.39 -5.35 -2.29
N ASN A 110 6.49 -5.63 -2.98
CA ASN A 110 6.72 -5.17 -4.35
C ASN A 110 7.37 -6.26 -5.19
N GLN A 111 7.36 -6.05 -6.52
CA GLN A 111 8.17 -6.86 -7.43
C GLN A 111 9.66 -6.68 -7.10
N ARG A 112 10.45 -7.76 -7.26
CA ARG A 112 11.87 -7.73 -6.95
C ARG A 112 12.68 -7.05 -8.05
N GLU A 113 13.89 -6.56 -7.68
CA GLU A 113 14.95 -6.11 -8.60
C GLU A 113 14.54 -4.95 -9.52
N THR A 114 13.59 -4.11 -9.08
CA THR A 114 13.18 -2.93 -9.82
C THR A 114 13.48 -1.68 -8.99
N THR A 115 14.28 -0.78 -9.55
CA THR A 115 14.57 0.54 -8.96
C THR A 115 14.07 1.62 -9.89
N VAL A 116 13.31 2.56 -9.35
CA VAL A 116 12.88 3.76 -10.07
C VAL A 116 13.97 4.83 -9.92
N VAL A 117 14.42 5.39 -11.06
CA VAL A 117 15.45 6.42 -11.13
C VAL A 117 14.91 7.69 -11.75
#